data_188a06b3825dffca1d351667b106da5c
#
_entry.id   188a06b3825dffca1d351667b106da5c
#
_cell.length_a   1.000
_cell.length_b   1.000
_cell.length_c   1.000
_cell.angle_alpha   90.00
_cell.angle_beta   90.00
_cell.angle_gamma   90.00
#
_symmetry.space_group_name_H-M   'P 1'
#
loop_
_entity.id
_entity.type
_entity.pdbx_description
1 polymer ?
#
loop_
_entity_poly.entity_id
_entity_poly.type
_entity_poly.pdbx_seq_one_letter_code
_entity_poly.pdbx_strand_id
1 'polypeptide(L)'
;MTKHEIADVLNEIALLLELKAENPFKVRAYQAGARVVESFEEAELQRLVSAGELKTVKGIGDALGQKIAELHTTGKLEFHEKLKASVPPGMMELLQVPGLGPKKIKVLGEKLGVVDIATLTKACEEGRVAELAGFGAKTQEKILAGIKNREAYGRRHLWWEVFPVSETIVKGLRALPQVKRAESAGSLRRGVETVGDLDFIVAATDVEPVVEWFVSLAGVKEVTARGETKASVRFVTGLQADLRIVPEEQFVFALHHFTGSKDHNVQMRQRALARGLSLSEWGLSPVAESGSESAVPSSKLQEADEAVKKRKGPKRAGNNESVVVANEAELFKALGLAFVPPELREGVGEVEAAEKGELPRLVEMTDLRGTFHCHTTASDGRNTLKEMVAAAEALGWAYFGVADHSKSSVQAKGLTEERLLKQIAEIAALNASGQFKTHVFSGTECDILPDGRLDYDDGLLAKLDYVVASVHSTFSQDEATMTARIIRAIEHPRTTMLGHLTGRILLRREPYKVDARKVIDAAIANGVIVEINASPWRLDMEWKHWRKAAEKGLLSSINPDAHETGELAYVRSGVNVARKGWLRKEQVFNTRELGPVREYLRKRRG
;
A
#
# COMPACT_ATOMS: atom_id res chain seq x y z
N MET A 1 22.46 16.19 -0.77
CA MET A 1 21.17 15.63 -1.24
C MET A 1 21.40 14.91 -2.54
N THR A 2 20.65 13.85 -2.77
CA THR A 2 20.60 13.13 -4.06
C THR A 2 19.89 13.96 -5.14
N LYS A 3 20.07 13.61 -6.40
CA LYS A 3 19.36 14.26 -7.52
C LYS A 3 17.83 14.23 -7.35
N HIS A 4 17.29 13.14 -6.81
CA HIS A 4 15.86 12.98 -6.59
C HIS A 4 15.34 13.90 -5.48
N GLU A 5 16.03 13.95 -4.34
CA GLU A 5 15.67 14.86 -3.25
C GLU A 5 15.72 16.33 -3.69
N ILE A 6 16.70 16.70 -4.52
CA ILE A 6 16.80 18.06 -5.08
C ILE A 6 15.61 18.34 -6.01
N ALA A 7 15.28 17.40 -6.88
CA ALA A 7 14.13 17.53 -7.79
C ALA A 7 12.81 17.64 -7.03
N ASP A 8 12.62 16.88 -5.96
CA ASP A 8 11.46 16.96 -5.09
C ASP A 8 11.33 18.36 -4.44
N VAL A 9 12.42 18.92 -3.93
CA VAL A 9 12.43 20.29 -3.38
C VAL A 9 12.09 21.33 -4.45
N LEU A 10 12.62 21.18 -5.68
CA LEU A 10 12.31 22.10 -6.77
C LEU A 10 10.83 22.00 -7.20
N ASN A 11 10.25 20.81 -7.20
CA ASN A 11 8.83 20.59 -7.45
C ASN A 11 7.96 21.18 -6.33
N GLU A 12 8.35 21.03 -5.06
CA GLU A 12 7.65 21.68 -3.93
C GLU A 12 7.70 23.20 -4.04
N ILE A 13 8.85 23.78 -4.42
CA ILE A 13 8.97 25.23 -4.68
C ILE A 13 8.01 25.65 -5.80
N ALA A 14 7.94 24.91 -6.90
CA ALA A 14 7.03 25.22 -7.99
C ALA A 14 5.57 25.23 -7.53
N LEU A 15 5.18 24.25 -6.71
CA LEU A 15 3.85 24.13 -6.11
C LEU A 15 3.50 25.30 -5.19
N LEU A 16 4.43 25.68 -4.30
CA LEU A 16 4.27 26.80 -3.39
C LEU A 16 4.15 28.14 -4.14
N LEU A 17 4.93 28.32 -5.21
CA LEU A 17 4.86 29.49 -6.07
C LEU A 17 3.51 29.56 -6.81
N GLU A 18 2.97 28.43 -7.26
CA GLU A 18 1.67 28.34 -7.92
C GLU A 18 0.52 28.69 -6.95
N LEU A 19 0.59 28.20 -5.70
CA LEU A 19 -0.36 28.56 -4.63
C LEU A 19 -0.35 30.08 -4.34
N LYS A 20 0.83 30.69 -4.37
CA LYS A 20 0.99 32.15 -4.18
C LYS A 20 0.65 32.97 -5.43
N ALA A 21 0.23 32.31 -6.51
CA ALA A 21 -0.04 32.97 -7.78
C ALA A 21 1.17 33.75 -8.36
N GLU A 22 2.37 33.28 -8.08
CA GLU A 22 3.60 33.83 -8.65
C GLU A 22 3.62 33.62 -10.18
N ASN A 23 4.54 34.35 -10.84
CA ASN A 23 4.68 34.32 -12.30
C ASN A 23 4.73 32.86 -12.84
N PRO A 24 3.84 32.46 -13.75
CA PRO A 24 3.80 31.10 -14.32
C PRO A 24 5.08 30.66 -15.03
N PHE A 25 5.88 31.62 -15.50
CA PHE A 25 7.20 31.31 -16.10
C PHE A 25 8.19 30.85 -15.01
N LYS A 26 8.11 31.45 -13.82
CA LYS A 26 8.92 31.06 -12.67
C LYS A 26 8.56 29.65 -12.21
N VAL A 27 7.26 29.34 -12.09
CA VAL A 27 6.76 28.00 -11.76
C VAL A 27 7.31 26.96 -12.75
N ARG A 28 7.14 27.23 -14.06
CA ARG A 28 7.63 26.33 -15.12
C ARG A 28 9.16 26.16 -15.10
N ALA A 29 9.91 27.20 -14.74
CA ALA A 29 11.36 27.10 -14.65
C ALA A 29 11.80 26.11 -13.56
N TYR A 30 11.15 26.13 -12.38
CA TYR A 30 11.44 25.14 -11.32
C TYR A 30 11.04 23.73 -11.74
N GLN A 31 9.86 23.54 -12.34
CA GLN A 31 9.42 22.23 -12.86
C GLN A 31 10.35 21.70 -13.95
N ALA A 32 10.82 22.57 -14.86
CA ALA A 32 11.78 22.18 -15.89
C ALA A 32 13.14 21.84 -15.26
N GLY A 33 13.60 22.62 -14.29
CA GLY A 33 14.84 22.35 -13.57
C GLY A 33 14.81 21.06 -12.79
N ALA A 34 13.70 20.73 -12.12
CA ALA A 34 13.51 19.45 -11.45
C ALA A 34 13.72 18.28 -12.43
N ARG A 35 13.05 18.32 -13.60
CA ARG A 35 13.19 17.28 -14.63
C ARG A 35 14.61 17.17 -15.17
N VAL A 36 15.33 18.29 -15.33
CA VAL A 36 16.73 18.26 -15.79
C VAL A 36 17.63 17.64 -14.73
N VAL A 37 17.44 17.99 -13.45
CA VAL A 37 18.21 17.40 -12.34
C VAL A 37 17.97 15.90 -12.25
N GLU A 38 16.73 15.45 -12.37
CA GLU A 38 16.39 14.01 -12.39
C GLU A 38 17.08 13.24 -13.53
N SER A 39 17.32 13.90 -14.66
CA SER A 39 17.95 13.26 -15.84
C SER A 39 19.46 13.07 -15.74
N PHE A 40 20.13 13.67 -14.76
CA PHE A 40 21.57 13.47 -14.56
C PHE A 40 21.88 12.11 -13.93
N GLU A 41 23.08 11.59 -14.23
CA GLU A 41 23.73 10.61 -13.38
C GLU A 41 24.26 11.33 -12.11
N GLU A 42 24.27 10.65 -10.95
CA GLU A 42 24.74 11.27 -9.69
C GLU A 42 26.17 11.82 -9.81
N ALA A 43 27.05 11.07 -10.47
CA ALA A 43 28.44 11.50 -10.71
C ALA A 43 28.51 12.74 -11.62
N GLU A 44 27.61 12.87 -12.59
CA GLU A 44 27.52 14.03 -13.46
C GLU A 44 27.02 15.26 -12.70
N LEU A 45 25.97 15.10 -11.91
CA LEU A 45 25.46 16.19 -11.04
C LEU A 45 26.56 16.68 -10.10
N GLN A 46 27.27 15.78 -9.44
CA GLN A 46 28.39 16.09 -8.55
C GLN A 46 29.48 16.88 -9.27
N ARG A 47 29.85 16.44 -10.50
CA ARG A 47 30.85 17.13 -11.34
C ARG A 47 30.40 18.55 -11.69
N LEU A 48 29.16 18.71 -12.19
CA LEU A 48 28.61 20.00 -12.61
C LEU A 48 28.50 20.99 -11.43
N VAL A 49 28.11 20.49 -10.25
CA VAL A 49 28.07 21.29 -9.01
C VAL A 49 29.48 21.73 -8.62
N SER A 50 30.44 20.80 -8.59
CA SER A 50 31.83 21.10 -8.18
C SER A 50 32.55 22.05 -9.14
N ALA A 51 32.25 21.97 -10.44
CA ALA A 51 32.81 22.84 -11.47
C ALA A 51 32.09 24.21 -11.58
N GLY A 52 30.93 24.39 -10.94
CA GLY A 52 30.09 25.58 -11.11
C GLY A 52 29.47 25.70 -12.50
N GLU A 53 29.33 24.58 -13.21
CA GLU A 53 28.90 24.50 -14.62
C GLU A 53 27.40 24.28 -14.81
N LEU A 54 26.59 24.17 -13.74
CA LEU A 54 25.16 23.93 -13.85
C LEU A 54 24.43 24.90 -14.79
N LYS A 55 24.87 26.17 -14.83
CA LYS A 55 24.32 27.20 -15.71
C LYS A 55 24.53 26.94 -17.22
N THR A 56 25.45 26.07 -17.60
CA THR A 56 25.69 25.70 -19.00
C THR A 56 24.69 24.68 -19.51
N VAL A 57 23.94 24.06 -18.59
CA VAL A 57 22.95 23.03 -18.92
C VAL A 57 21.67 23.69 -19.42
N LYS A 58 21.20 23.25 -20.58
CA LYS A 58 19.93 23.74 -21.16
C LYS A 58 18.76 23.50 -20.18
N GLY A 59 18.09 24.56 -19.77
CA GLY A 59 16.96 24.51 -18.83
C GLY A 59 17.33 24.88 -17.39
N ILE A 60 18.61 25.08 -17.08
CA ILE A 60 19.10 25.57 -15.78
C ILE A 60 19.76 26.94 -15.97
N GLY A 61 19.08 28.00 -15.55
CA GLY A 61 19.67 29.35 -15.53
C GLY A 61 20.51 29.59 -14.27
N ASP A 62 21.29 30.68 -14.24
CA ASP A 62 22.19 31.02 -13.12
C ASP A 62 21.54 30.93 -11.74
N ALA A 63 20.36 31.56 -11.54
CA ALA A 63 19.68 31.59 -10.26
C ALA A 63 19.18 30.20 -9.80
N LEU A 64 18.83 29.33 -10.76
CA LEU A 64 18.39 27.97 -10.46
C LEU A 64 19.60 27.06 -10.20
N GLY A 65 20.68 27.23 -10.97
CA GLY A 65 21.94 26.51 -10.78
C GLY A 65 22.55 26.74 -9.39
N GLN A 66 22.53 28.01 -8.90
CA GLN A 66 22.98 28.32 -7.55
C GLN A 66 22.16 27.59 -6.46
N LYS A 67 20.82 27.53 -6.62
CA LYS A 67 19.94 26.84 -5.67
C LYS A 67 20.13 25.32 -5.68
N ILE A 68 20.34 24.74 -6.86
CA ILE A 68 20.65 23.30 -7.00
C ILE A 68 22.00 22.99 -6.32
N ALA A 69 23.00 23.85 -6.51
CA ALA A 69 24.31 23.69 -5.86
C ALA A 69 24.20 23.83 -4.33
N GLU A 70 23.41 24.80 -3.85
CA GLU A 70 23.14 24.97 -2.40
C GLU A 70 22.47 23.71 -1.81
N LEU A 71 21.40 23.21 -2.44
CA LEU A 71 20.71 21.98 -2.02
C LEU A 71 21.65 20.79 -2.00
N HIS A 72 22.42 20.58 -3.08
CA HIS A 72 23.36 19.47 -3.19
C HIS A 72 24.41 19.50 -2.09
N THR A 73 24.94 20.66 -1.77
CA THR A 73 26.07 20.84 -0.85
C THR A 73 25.64 20.88 0.61
N THR A 74 24.56 21.60 0.92
CA THR A 74 24.12 21.89 2.31
C THR A 74 22.93 21.03 2.76
N GLY A 75 22.20 20.43 1.84
CA GLY A 75 20.94 19.72 2.14
C GLY A 75 19.77 20.66 2.47
N LYS A 76 19.93 21.98 2.33
CA LYS A 76 18.92 22.99 2.66
C LYS A 76 18.95 24.13 1.66
N LEU A 77 17.81 24.83 1.51
CA LEU A 77 17.70 26.02 0.67
C LEU A 77 16.89 27.09 1.43
N GLU A 78 17.55 28.17 1.79
CA GLU A 78 16.91 29.25 2.55
C GLU A 78 15.67 29.82 1.84
N PHE A 79 15.72 29.90 0.52
CA PHE A 79 14.58 30.33 -0.31
C PHE A 79 13.36 29.42 -0.13
N HIS A 80 13.57 28.09 -0.10
CA HIS A 80 12.52 27.10 0.11
C HIS A 80 11.88 27.26 1.50
N GLU A 81 12.70 27.37 2.55
CA GLU A 81 12.23 27.54 3.92
C GLU A 81 11.40 28.82 4.09
N LYS A 82 11.87 29.95 3.55
CA LYS A 82 11.14 31.22 3.55
C LYS A 82 9.83 31.14 2.77
N LEU A 83 9.84 30.46 1.63
CA LEU A 83 8.66 30.28 0.79
C LEU A 83 7.62 29.41 1.51
N LYS A 84 8.04 28.32 2.13
CA LYS A 84 7.20 27.42 2.93
C LYS A 84 6.56 28.14 4.13
N ALA A 85 7.35 28.94 4.85
CA ALA A 85 6.86 29.76 5.97
C ALA A 85 5.87 30.86 5.53
N SER A 86 5.90 31.27 4.26
CA SER A 86 5.03 32.34 3.72
C SER A 86 3.65 31.83 3.23
N VAL A 87 3.44 30.52 3.19
CA VAL A 87 2.16 29.91 2.83
C VAL A 87 1.46 29.43 4.11
N PRO A 88 0.20 29.83 4.36
CA PRO A 88 -0.52 29.36 5.53
C PRO A 88 -0.53 27.82 5.59
N PRO A 89 -0.24 27.21 6.75
CA PRO A 89 -0.19 25.73 6.89
C PRO A 89 -1.47 25.05 6.41
N GLY A 90 -2.64 25.65 6.64
CA GLY A 90 -3.92 25.13 6.19
C GLY A 90 -4.07 25.05 4.66
N MET A 91 -3.40 25.91 3.89
CA MET A 91 -3.43 25.84 2.42
C MET A 91 -2.71 24.61 1.88
N MET A 92 -1.64 24.16 2.52
CA MET A 92 -0.96 22.92 2.16
C MET A 92 -1.87 21.70 2.41
N GLU A 93 -2.70 21.77 3.43
CA GLU A 93 -3.67 20.74 3.73
C GLU A 93 -4.77 20.64 2.67
N LEU A 94 -5.18 21.75 2.07
CA LEU A 94 -6.17 21.76 1.00
C LEU A 94 -5.71 21.02 -0.26
N LEU A 95 -4.41 20.97 -0.54
CA LEU A 95 -3.85 20.19 -1.66
C LEU A 95 -4.05 18.68 -1.51
N GLN A 96 -4.26 18.22 -0.30
CA GLN A 96 -4.50 16.80 -0.03
C GLN A 96 -5.97 16.40 -0.25
N VAL A 97 -6.86 17.38 -0.50
CA VAL A 97 -8.27 17.10 -0.81
C VAL A 97 -8.40 16.70 -2.28
N PRO A 98 -8.93 15.49 -2.58
CA PRO A 98 -9.10 15.03 -3.95
C PRO A 98 -9.88 16.01 -4.81
N GLY A 99 -9.33 16.35 -5.99
CA GLY A 99 -9.95 17.28 -6.94
C GLY A 99 -9.66 18.76 -6.69
N LEU A 100 -8.87 19.09 -5.65
CA LEU A 100 -8.34 20.43 -5.42
C LEU A 100 -6.87 20.51 -5.85
N GLY A 101 -6.64 21.22 -6.97
CA GLY A 101 -5.28 21.62 -7.34
C GLY A 101 -5.02 23.08 -6.97
N PRO A 102 -3.74 23.56 -7.09
CA PRO A 102 -3.33 24.92 -6.69
C PRO A 102 -4.23 26.02 -7.26
N LYS A 103 -4.64 25.90 -8.54
CA LYS A 103 -5.52 26.87 -9.19
C LYS A 103 -6.90 26.98 -8.54
N LYS A 104 -7.49 25.83 -8.16
CA LYS A 104 -8.79 25.80 -7.48
C LYS A 104 -8.69 26.32 -6.06
N ILE A 105 -7.63 25.97 -5.33
CA ILE A 105 -7.36 26.46 -3.97
C ILE A 105 -7.22 27.97 -3.98
N LYS A 106 -6.49 28.51 -4.95
CA LYS A 106 -6.37 29.97 -5.14
C LYS A 106 -7.72 30.63 -5.31
N VAL A 107 -8.57 30.14 -6.24
CA VAL A 107 -9.91 30.69 -6.47
C VAL A 107 -10.77 30.64 -5.21
N LEU A 108 -10.73 29.53 -4.47
CA LEU A 108 -11.43 29.36 -3.20
C LEU A 108 -10.94 30.37 -2.15
N GLY A 109 -9.62 30.57 -2.06
CA GLY A 109 -9.02 31.57 -1.15
C GLY A 109 -9.43 32.99 -1.50
N GLU A 110 -9.32 33.40 -2.77
CA GLU A 110 -9.61 34.75 -3.23
C GLU A 110 -11.10 35.08 -3.20
N LYS A 111 -11.98 34.14 -3.53
CA LYS A 111 -13.42 34.37 -3.68
C LYS A 111 -14.24 34.09 -2.42
N LEU A 112 -13.83 33.10 -1.64
CA LEU A 112 -14.58 32.63 -0.46
C LEU A 112 -13.81 32.76 0.86
N GLY A 113 -12.56 33.24 0.83
CA GLY A 113 -11.71 33.34 2.03
C GLY A 113 -11.31 31.98 2.61
N VAL A 114 -11.26 30.92 1.79
CA VAL A 114 -10.88 29.56 2.23
C VAL A 114 -9.37 29.53 2.45
N VAL A 115 -8.94 29.25 3.68
CA VAL A 115 -7.52 29.16 4.07
C VAL A 115 -7.14 27.81 4.66
N ASP A 116 -8.13 26.97 5.00
CA ASP A 116 -7.97 25.65 5.60
C ASP A 116 -9.19 24.74 5.32
N ILE A 117 -9.12 23.50 5.82
CA ILE A 117 -10.19 22.52 5.66
C ILE A 117 -11.50 22.96 6.34
N ALA A 118 -11.44 23.60 7.49
CA ALA A 118 -12.63 24.01 8.23
C ALA A 118 -13.41 25.08 7.46
N THR A 119 -12.71 26.11 6.95
CA THR A 119 -13.32 27.15 6.12
C THR A 119 -13.83 26.61 4.78
N LEU A 120 -13.14 25.62 4.19
CA LEU A 120 -13.60 24.94 2.97
C LEU A 120 -14.87 24.13 3.24
N THR A 121 -14.91 23.35 4.33
CA THR A 121 -16.09 22.56 4.72
C THR A 121 -17.31 23.45 4.87
N LYS A 122 -17.17 24.53 5.63
CA LYS A 122 -18.24 25.52 5.83
C LYS A 122 -18.71 26.12 4.50
N ALA A 123 -17.79 26.53 3.63
CA ALA A 123 -18.14 27.08 2.31
C ALA A 123 -18.89 26.07 1.42
N CYS A 124 -18.54 24.78 1.51
CA CYS A 124 -19.25 23.71 0.81
C CYS A 124 -20.65 23.44 1.40
N GLU A 125 -20.78 23.38 2.73
CA GLU A 125 -22.06 23.16 3.42
C GLU A 125 -23.05 24.30 3.17
N GLU A 126 -22.56 25.53 3.05
CA GLU A 126 -23.35 26.71 2.69
C GLU A 126 -23.65 26.81 1.17
N GLY A 127 -23.18 25.85 0.36
CA GLY A 127 -23.42 25.82 -1.09
C GLY A 127 -22.59 26.80 -1.91
N ARG A 128 -21.79 27.67 -1.29
CA ARG A 128 -21.02 28.76 -1.93
C ARG A 128 -19.97 28.27 -2.94
N VAL A 129 -19.42 27.07 -2.74
CA VAL A 129 -18.44 26.49 -3.66
C VAL A 129 -19.10 26.10 -4.98
N ALA A 130 -20.33 25.60 -4.95
CA ALA A 130 -21.07 25.22 -6.17
C ALA A 130 -21.41 26.41 -7.07
N GLU A 131 -21.49 27.62 -6.49
CA GLU A 131 -21.82 28.86 -7.22
C GLU A 131 -20.61 29.44 -7.98
N LEU A 132 -19.39 28.98 -7.64
CA LEU A 132 -18.19 29.46 -8.32
C LEU A 132 -18.05 28.90 -9.73
N ALA A 133 -17.69 29.78 -10.67
CA ALA A 133 -17.37 29.37 -12.03
C ALA A 133 -16.26 28.29 -12.06
N GLY A 134 -16.53 27.17 -12.72
CA GLY A 134 -15.60 26.03 -12.81
C GLY A 134 -15.68 25.01 -11.67
N PHE A 135 -16.60 25.18 -10.69
CA PHE A 135 -16.81 24.20 -9.61
C PHE A 135 -18.10 23.38 -9.80
N GLY A 136 -19.27 24.01 -9.67
CA GLY A 136 -20.58 23.35 -9.77
C GLY A 136 -20.87 22.34 -8.64
N ALA A 137 -22.13 21.90 -8.52
CA ALA A 137 -22.62 21.04 -7.44
C ALA A 137 -21.84 19.71 -7.32
N LYS A 138 -21.57 19.04 -8.44
CA LYS A 138 -20.80 17.77 -8.44
C LYS A 138 -19.37 17.93 -7.91
N THR A 139 -18.74 19.08 -8.15
CA THR A 139 -17.39 19.34 -7.63
C THR A 139 -17.43 19.57 -6.12
N GLN A 140 -18.42 20.33 -5.64
CA GLN A 140 -18.65 20.56 -4.22
C GLN A 140 -18.92 19.24 -3.48
N GLU A 141 -19.79 18.38 -4.01
CA GLU A 141 -20.03 17.04 -3.43
C GLU A 141 -18.75 16.20 -3.34
N LYS A 142 -17.91 16.21 -4.40
CA LYS A 142 -16.62 15.52 -4.40
C LYS A 142 -15.64 16.08 -3.36
N ILE A 143 -15.62 17.40 -3.18
CA ILE A 143 -14.79 18.05 -2.16
C ILE A 143 -15.26 17.65 -0.77
N LEU A 144 -16.57 17.69 -0.47
CA LEU A 144 -17.11 17.26 0.83
C LEU A 144 -16.82 15.78 1.11
N ALA A 145 -17.02 14.91 0.12
CA ALA A 145 -16.66 13.50 0.24
C ALA A 145 -15.15 13.33 0.50
N GLY A 146 -14.31 14.09 -0.20
CA GLY A 146 -12.85 14.09 -0.02
C GLY A 146 -12.43 14.54 1.38
N ILE A 147 -13.11 15.55 1.95
CA ILE A 147 -12.87 16.02 3.32
C ILE A 147 -13.26 14.96 4.35
N LYS A 148 -14.46 14.36 4.21
CA LYS A 148 -14.92 13.27 5.10
C LYS A 148 -13.98 12.07 5.06
N ASN A 149 -13.55 11.69 3.86
CA ASN A 149 -12.59 10.61 3.67
C ASN A 149 -11.24 10.96 4.32
N ARG A 150 -10.78 12.21 4.22
CA ARG A 150 -9.55 12.67 4.86
C ARG A 150 -9.62 12.57 6.39
N GLU A 151 -10.73 12.91 7.02
CA GLU A 151 -10.91 12.73 8.47
C GLU A 151 -10.87 11.25 8.86
N ALA A 152 -11.48 10.38 8.04
CA ALA A 152 -11.42 8.93 8.22
C ALA A 152 -10.01 8.37 7.91
N TYR A 153 -9.34 8.90 6.88
CA TYR A 153 -8.01 8.46 6.44
C TYR A 153 -6.86 9.11 7.21
N GLY A 154 -7.03 10.33 7.71
CA GLY A 154 -6.01 11.08 8.46
C GLY A 154 -5.57 10.41 9.77
N ARG A 155 -6.29 9.35 10.20
CA ARG A 155 -5.94 8.48 11.33
C ARG A 155 -5.38 7.13 10.91
N ARG A 156 -5.16 6.91 9.59
CA ARG A 156 -4.66 5.64 9.08
C ARG A 156 -3.37 5.85 8.29
N HIS A 157 -2.52 4.84 8.35
CA HIS A 157 -1.21 4.80 7.70
C HIS A 157 -1.16 3.59 6.77
N LEU A 158 -0.39 3.66 5.70
CA LEU A 158 -0.14 2.49 4.86
C LEU A 158 0.62 1.43 5.66
N TRP A 159 0.26 0.17 5.49
CA TRP A 159 0.95 -0.95 6.13
C TRP A 159 2.47 -0.88 5.90
N TRP A 160 2.87 -0.56 4.67
CA TRP A 160 4.26 -0.43 4.25
C TRP A 160 5.06 0.61 5.04
N GLU A 161 4.44 1.74 5.35
CA GLU A 161 5.08 2.84 6.09
C GLU A 161 5.32 2.49 7.55
N VAL A 162 4.37 1.79 8.17
CA VAL A 162 4.41 1.53 9.61
C VAL A 162 5.04 0.17 9.97
N PHE A 163 5.13 -0.75 9.01
CA PHE A 163 5.71 -2.06 9.22
C PHE A 163 7.19 -2.00 9.68
N PRO A 164 8.10 -1.23 9.04
CA PRO A 164 9.48 -1.10 9.49
C PRO A 164 9.60 -0.47 10.89
N VAL A 165 8.72 0.48 11.21
CA VAL A 165 8.64 1.09 12.55
C VAL A 165 8.31 0.01 13.59
N SER A 166 7.30 -0.80 13.29
CA SER A 166 6.90 -1.91 14.17
C SER A 166 8.02 -2.95 14.34
N GLU A 167 8.71 -3.35 13.26
CA GLU A 167 9.84 -4.28 13.35
C GLU A 167 10.95 -3.72 14.25
N THR A 168 11.24 -2.42 14.13
CA THR A 168 12.25 -1.74 14.96
C THR A 168 11.85 -1.76 16.44
N ILE A 169 10.59 -1.46 16.75
CA ILE A 169 10.06 -1.47 18.12
C ILE A 169 10.11 -2.89 18.70
N VAL A 170 9.62 -3.91 17.96
CA VAL A 170 9.67 -5.31 18.41
C VAL A 170 11.10 -5.78 18.66
N LYS A 171 12.04 -5.44 17.77
CA LYS A 171 13.46 -5.76 17.94
C LYS A 171 14.03 -5.10 19.19
N GLY A 172 13.71 -3.82 19.42
CA GLY A 172 14.14 -3.11 20.62
C GLY A 172 13.55 -3.70 21.90
N LEU A 173 12.26 -4.02 21.92
CA LEU A 173 11.61 -4.69 23.06
C LEU A 173 12.27 -6.04 23.38
N ARG A 174 12.55 -6.86 22.36
CA ARG A 174 13.23 -8.17 22.52
C ARG A 174 14.67 -8.06 23.02
N ALA A 175 15.31 -6.91 22.85
CA ALA A 175 16.67 -6.66 23.35
C ALA A 175 16.71 -6.30 24.84
N LEU A 176 15.59 -5.97 25.46
CA LEU A 176 15.53 -5.64 26.89
C LEU A 176 15.67 -6.92 27.73
N PRO A 177 16.56 -6.96 28.75
CA PRO A 177 16.79 -8.15 29.57
C PRO A 177 15.54 -8.67 30.30
N GLN A 178 14.60 -7.78 30.59
CA GLN A 178 13.36 -8.09 31.29
C GLN A 178 12.30 -8.74 30.38
N VAL A 179 12.46 -8.61 29.06
CA VAL A 179 11.49 -9.10 28.08
C VAL A 179 11.79 -10.55 27.71
N LYS A 180 10.82 -11.42 27.95
CA LYS A 180 10.86 -12.82 27.54
C LYS A 180 10.33 -13.03 26.13
N ARG A 181 9.24 -12.34 25.81
CA ARG A 181 8.55 -12.42 24.50
C ARG A 181 8.01 -11.04 24.13
N ALA A 182 8.10 -10.68 22.85
CA ALA A 182 7.48 -9.47 22.30
C ALA A 182 7.05 -9.73 20.87
N GLU A 183 5.82 -9.34 20.51
CA GLU A 183 5.25 -9.46 19.16
C GLU A 183 4.37 -8.25 18.84
N SER A 184 4.30 -7.90 17.56
CA SER A 184 3.24 -7.02 17.06
C SER A 184 1.91 -7.78 16.97
N ALA A 185 0.81 -7.06 17.10
CA ALA A 185 -0.54 -7.59 17.02
C ALA A 185 -1.41 -6.72 16.08
N GLY A 186 -2.71 -6.72 16.28
CA GLY A 186 -3.66 -5.86 15.60
C GLY A 186 -3.74 -6.04 14.08
N SER A 187 -4.21 -5.01 13.41
CA SER A 187 -4.38 -5.00 11.95
C SER A 187 -3.07 -5.08 11.20
N LEU A 188 -1.96 -4.59 11.79
CA LEU A 188 -0.63 -4.70 11.21
C LEU A 188 -0.22 -6.18 11.04
N ARG A 189 -0.36 -6.98 12.10
CA ARG A 189 -0.01 -8.40 12.07
C ARG A 189 -0.87 -9.20 11.11
N ARG A 190 -2.14 -8.80 10.92
CA ARG A 190 -3.03 -9.40 9.94
C ARG A 190 -2.74 -8.97 8.48
N GLY A 191 -1.76 -8.10 8.25
CA GLY A 191 -1.41 -7.63 6.91
C GLY A 191 -2.53 -6.82 6.24
N VAL A 192 -3.27 -6.01 7.02
CA VAL A 192 -4.32 -5.14 6.47
C VAL A 192 -3.66 -3.96 5.74
N GLU A 193 -4.17 -3.58 4.58
CA GLU A 193 -3.60 -2.59 3.66
C GLU A 193 -3.28 -1.23 4.31
N THR A 194 -4.12 -0.83 5.28
CA THR A 194 -3.92 0.38 6.08
C THR A 194 -4.13 0.10 7.57
N VAL A 195 -3.36 0.77 8.42
CA VAL A 195 -3.28 0.54 9.86
C VAL A 195 -3.63 1.82 10.60
N GLY A 196 -4.48 1.74 11.64
CA GLY A 196 -4.84 2.91 12.47
C GLY A 196 -3.86 3.14 13.61
N ASP A 197 -3.38 2.06 14.21
CA ASP A 197 -2.51 2.02 15.38
C ASP A 197 -1.58 0.80 15.32
N LEU A 198 -0.54 0.83 16.12
CA LEU A 198 0.35 -0.31 16.34
C LEU A 198 0.06 -0.93 17.69
N ASP A 199 -0.20 -2.22 17.72
CA ASP A 199 -0.38 -2.99 18.96
C ASP A 199 0.84 -3.87 19.21
N PHE A 200 1.35 -3.84 20.45
CA PHE A 200 2.45 -4.69 20.90
C PHE A 200 2.05 -5.47 22.14
N ILE A 201 2.35 -6.76 22.15
CA ILE A 201 2.15 -7.65 23.29
C ILE A 201 3.53 -8.07 23.78
N VAL A 202 3.76 -7.92 25.07
CA VAL A 202 5.04 -8.24 25.72
C VAL A 202 4.80 -9.09 26.96
N ALA A 203 5.59 -10.14 27.14
CA ALA A 203 5.76 -10.82 28.40
C ALA A 203 7.08 -10.37 29.03
N ALA A 204 7.03 -9.84 30.24
CA ALA A 204 8.21 -9.32 30.93
C ALA A 204 8.22 -9.71 32.42
N THR A 205 9.43 -9.81 32.99
CA THR A 205 9.65 -10.08 34.42
C THR A 205 9.58 -8.82 35.27
N ASP A 206 9.88 -7.65 34.66
CA ASP A 206 9.79 -6.34 35.28
C ASP A 206 9.19 -5.36 34.26
N VAL A 207 8.15 -4.68 34.69
CA VAL A 207 7.30 -3.85 33.80
C VAL A 207 7.89 -2.45 33.60
N GLU A 208 8.37 -1.82 34.67
CA GLU A 208 8.76 -0.40 34.65
C GLU A 208 9.85 -0.08 33.61
N PRO A 209 10.95 -0.86 33.50
CA PRO A 209 11.97 -0.59 32.48
C PRO A 209 11.44 -0.74 31.04
N VAL A 210 10.47 -1.64 30.82
CA VAL A 210 9.86 -1.85 29.50
C VAL A 210 8.96 -0.68 29.12
N VAL A 211 8.17 -0.19 30.07
CA VAL A 211 7.31 0.99 29.88
C VAL A 211 8.18 2.22 29.64
N GLU A 212 9.21 2.43 30.45
CA GLU A 212 10.13 3.58 30.32
C GLU A 212 10.80 3.59 28.94
N TRP A 213 11.32 2.45 28.50
CA TRP A 213 11.90 2.33 27.17
C TRP A 213 10.88 2.69 26.07
N PHE A 214 9.66 2.18 26.19
CA PHE A 214 8.61 2.38 25.17
C PHE A 214 8.16 3.84 25.07
N VAL A 215 7.98 4.52 26.21
CA VAL A 215 7.55 5.93 26.22
C VAL A 215 8.68 6.90 25.84
N SER A 216 9.94 6.45 25.90
CA SER A 216 11.13 7.23 25.51
C SER A 216 11.56 7.01 24.06
N LEU A 217 10.80 6.26 23.25
CA LEU A 217 11.10 6.04 21.84
C LEU A 217 11.27 7.35 21.07
N ALA A 218 12.25 7.38 20.17
CA ALA A 218 12.48 8.52 19.30
C ALA A 218 11.22 8.85 18.47
N GLY A 219 10.86 10.14 18.41
CA GLY A 219 9.69 10.61 17.69
C GLY A 219 8.38 10.52 18.46
N VAL A 220 8.36 10.07 19.71
CA VAL A 220 7.19 10.18 20.59
C VAL A 220 6.92 11.66 20.87
N LYS A 221 5.71 12.10 20.53
CA LYS A 221 5.20 13.46 20.79
C LYS A 221 4.46 13.54 22.11
N GLU A 222 3.72 12.50 22.44
CA GLU A 222 2.79 12.47 23.58
C GLU A 222 2.69 11.07 24.16
N VAL A 223 2.72 10.95 25.47
CA VAL A 223 2.37 9.73 26.21
C VAL A 223 0.91 9.83 26.59
N THR A 224 0.04 9.05 25.94
CA THR A 224 -1.42 9.12 26.11
C THR A 224 -1.92 8.21 27.22
N ALA A 225 -1.15 7.17 27.59
CA ALA A 225 -1.40 6.33 28.76
C ALA A 225 -0.08 5.75 29.30
N ARG A 226 0.03 5.65 30.62
CA ARG A 226 1.14 4.97 31.32
C ARG A 226 0.60 4.27 32.56
N GLY A 227 0.78 2.95 32.60
CA GLY A 227 0.33 2.12 33.71
C GLY A 227 1.08 0.80 33.74
N GLU A 228 0.84 -0.01 34.79
CA GLU A 228 1.54 -1.28 35.02
C GLU A 228 1.32 -2.35 33.94
N THR A 229 0.22 -2.30 33.22
CA THR A 229 -0.11 -3.33 32.20
C THR A 229 -0.29 -2.76 30.80
N LYS A 230 -0.30 -1.40 30.68
CA LYS A 230 -0.51 -0.73 29.39
C LYS A 230 0.24 0.59 29.36
N ALA A 231 0.92 0.85 28.24
CA ALA A 231 1.41 2.17 27.87
C ALA A 231 0.93 2.51 26.45
N SER A 232 0.67 3.80 26.19
CA SER A 232 0.25 4.27 24.87
C SER A 232 0.98 5.56 24.55
N VAL A 233 1.47 5.65 23.31
CA VAL A 233 2.19 6.81 22.82
C VAL A 233 1.61 7.27 21.49
N ARG A 234 1.79 8.55 21.18
CA ARG A 234 1.53 9.11 19.87
C ARG A 234 2.81 9.72 19.32
N PHE A 235 3.18 9.29 18.11
CA PHE A 235 4.34 9.81 17.40
C PHE A 235 4.04 11.17 16.75
N VAL A 236 5.09 11.91 16.39
CA VAL A 236 4.98 13.18 15.63
C VAL A 236 4.25 13.02 14.30
N THR A 237 4.25 11.84 13.70
CA THR A 237 3.50 11.47 12.50
C THR A 237 2.00 11.32 12.71
N GLY A 238 1.52 11.38 13.97
CA GLY A 238 0.14 11.09 14.36
C GLY A 238 -0.15 9.60 14.60
N LEU A 239 0.77 8.69 14.25
CA LEU A 239 0.65 7.26 14.50
C LEU A 239 0.57 7.00 16.02
N GLN A 240 -0.42 6.23 16.43
CA GLN A 240 -0.54 5.76 17.81
C GLN A 240 0.10 4.38 17.95
N ALA A 241 0.72 4.11 19.10
CA ALA A 241 1.20 2.79 19.45
C ALA A 241 0.79 2.42 20.88
N ASP A 242 0.29 1.21 21.03
CA ASP A 242 -0.18 0.65 22.28
C ASP A 242 0.68 -0.57 22.67
N LEU A 243 1.25 -0.51 23.85
CA LEU A 243 1.99 -1.61 24.47
C LEU A 243 1.13 -2.25 25.56
N ARG A 244 0.99 -3.56 25.53
CA ARG A 244 0.38 -4.36 26.60
C ARG A 244 1.42 -5.32 27.17
N ILE A 245 1.53 -5.33 28.49
CA ILE A 245 2.44 -6.19 29.22
C ILE A 245 1.62 -7.19 30.01
N VAL A 246 1.90 -8.47 29.80
CA VAL A 246 1.17 -9.59 30.38
C VAL A 246 2.13 -10.60 31.00
N PRO A 247 1.66 -11.42 31.95
CA PRO A 247 2.40 -12.60 32.41
C PRO A 247 2.70 -13.56 31.24
N GLU A 248 3.79 -14.31 31.34
CA GLU A 248 4.24 -15.20 30.25
C GLU A 248 3.16 -16.24 29.88
N GLU A 249 2.49 -16.80 30.86
CA GLU A 249 1.42 -17.77 30.67
C GLU A 249 0.18 -17.22 29.95
N GLN A 250 0.01 -15.90 29.93
CA GLN A 250 -1.09 -15.23 29.23
C GLN A 250 -0.70 -14.74 27.84
N PHE A 251 0.58 -14.74 27.50
CA PHE A 251 1.09 -14.11 26.27
C PHE A 251 0.41 -14.63 25.01
N VAL A 252 0.23 -15.94 24.88
CA VAL A 252 -0.37 -16.57 23.68
C VAL A 252 -1.82 -16.13 23.52
N PHE A 253 -2.58 -16.07 24.61
CA PHE A 253 -3.99 -15.68 24.60
C PHE A 253 -4.15 -14.20 24.29
N ALA A 254 -3.33 -13.35 24.91
CA ALA A 254 -3.29 -11.92 24.63
C ALA A 254 -2.90 -11.66 23.16
N LEU A 255 -1.85 -12.31 22.67
CA LEU A 255 -1.42 -12.19 21.28
C LEU A 255 -2.53 -12.58 20.31
N HIS A 256 -3.21 -13.70 20.54
CA HIS A 256 -4.35 -14.14 19.74
C HIS A 256 -5.48 -13.10 19.78
N HIS A 257 -5.89 -12.69 20.98
CA HIS A 257 -6.99 -11.74 21.18
C HIS A 257 -6.73 -10.40 20.49
N PHE A 258 -5.56 -9.79 20.73
CA PHE A 258 -5.20 -8.48 20.18
C PHE A 258 -4.81 -8.54 18.70
N THR A 259 -4.43 -9.71 18.16
CA THR A 259 -4.32 -9.90 16.71
C THR A 259 -5.68 -9.76 16.05
N GLY A 260 -6.76 -10.27 16.62
CA GLY A 260 -8.11 -10.20 16.06
C GLY A 260 -8.27 -11.09 14.81
N SER A 261 -9.19 -10.78 13.89
CA SER A 261 -10.10 -9.63 13.92
C SER A 261 -11.18 -9.78 15.03
N LYS A 262 -12.07 -8.77 15.16
CA LYS A 262 -13.20 -8.88 16.06
C LYS A 262 -14.08 -10.09 15.72
N ASP A 263 -14.38 -10.26 14.42
CA ASP A 263 -15.23 -11.35 13.94
C ASP A 263 -14.57 -12.71 14.14
N HIS A 264 -13.27 -12.82 13.86
CA HIS A 264 -12.49 -14.03 14.17
C HIS A 264 -12.56 -14.37 15.67
N ASN A 265 -12.32 -13.39 16.54
CA ASN A 265 -12.38 -13.61 17.99
C ASN A 265 -13.77 -14.06 18.47
N VAL A 266 -14.85 -13.54 17.87
CA VAL A 266 -16.21 -14.00 18.17
C VAL A 266 -16.38 -15.46 17.80
N GLN A 267 -15.96 -15.88 16.61
CA GLN A 267 -16.04 -17.27 16.17
C GLN A 267 -15.19 -18.20 17.04
N MET A 268 -13.98 -17.78 17.43
CA MET A 268 -13.10 -18.55 18.31
C MET A 268 -13.68 -18.73 19.72
N ARG A 269 -14.33 -17.69 20.29
CA ARG A 269 -15.03 -17.80 21.57
C ARG A 269 -16.24 -18.72 21.49
N GLN A 270 -17.03 -18.63 20.42
CA GLN A 270 -18.15 -19.54 20.18
C GLN A 270 -17.67 -20.99 20.06
N ARG A 271 -16.55 -21.20 19.36
CA ARG A 271 -15.92 -22.51 19.24
C ARG A 271 -15.46 -23.06 20.58
N ALA A 272 -14.85 -22.23 21.43
CA ALA A 272 -14.44 -22.63 22.78
C ALA A 272 -15.65 -23.03 23.63
N LEU A 273 -16.72 -22.21 23.63
CA LEU A 273 -17.96 -22.50 24.33
C LEU A 273 -18.60 -23.82 23.90
N ALA A 274 -18.64 -24.11 22.61
CA ALA A 274 -19.15 -25.38 22.07
C ALA A 274 -18.35 -26.62 22.57
N ARG A 275 -17.14 -26.40 23.12
CA ARG A 275 -16.27 -27.44 23.71
C ARG A 275 -16.26 -27.40 25.24
N GLY A 276 -17.15 -26.65 25.86
CA GLY A 276 -17.19 -26.47 27.33
C GLY A 276 -16.03 -25.63 27.87
N LEU A 277 -15.41 -24.81 27.01
CA LEU A 277 -14.28 -23.96 27.36
C LEU A 277 -14.64 -22.47 27.21
N SER A 278 -14.03 -21.61 28.02
CA SER A 278 -14.12 -20.14 27.93
C SER A 278 -12.77 -19.57 27.47
N LEU A 279 -12.74 -18.87 26.33
CA LEU A 279 -11.57 -18.21 25.78
C LEU A 279 -11.63 -16.71 26.02
N SER A 280 -10.56 -16.15 26.60
CA SER A 280 -10.36 -14.72 26.80
C SER A 280 -8.91 -14.33 26.50
N GLU A 281 -8.58 -13.05 26.61
CA GLU A 281 -7.20 -12.55 26.56
C GLU A 281 -6.30 -13.03 27.70
N TRP A 282 -6.89 -13.58 28.75
CA TRP A 282 -6.20 -14.06 29.96
C TRP A 282 -5.94 -15.55 29.95
N GLY A 283 -6.68 -16.34 29.15
CA GLY A 283 -6.56 -17.79 29.16
C GLY A 283 -7.69 -18.54 28.47
N LEU A 284 -7.53 -19.87 28.50
CA LEU A 284 -8.54 -20.85 28.10
C LEU A 284 -8.82 -21.74 29.32
N SER A 285 -10.04 -21.75 29.81
CA SER A 285 -10.45 -22.49 31.02
C SER A 285 -11.78 -23.22 30.80
N PRO A 286 -12.06 -24.31 31.53
CA PRO A 286 -13.38 -24.93 31.53
C PRO A 286 -14.47 -23.92 31.93
N VAL A 287 -15.62 -24.03 31.32
CA VAL A 287 -16.81 -23.28 31.77
C VAL A 287 -17.23 -23.87 33.10
N ALA A 288 -17.31 -23.03 34.17
CA ALA A 288 -17.81 -23.48 35.44
C ALA A 288 -19.23 -24.00 35.27
N GLU A 289 -19.52 -25.20 35.78
CA GLU A 289 -20.89 -25.72 35.88
C GLU A 289 -21.71 -24.85 36.85
N SER A 290 -22.26 -23.76 36.34
CA SER A 290 -23.36 -23.04 37.01
C SER A 290 -24.64 -23.69 36.57
N GLY A 291 -25.37 -24.30 37.51
CA GLY A 291 -26.65 -24.96 37.25
C GLY A 291 -27.60 -24.09 36.42
N SER A 292 -28.24 -24.77 35.47
CA SER A 292 -29.46 -24.43 34.72
C SER A 292 -29.49 -23.14 33.87
N GLU A 293 -29.74 -23.38 32.61
CA GLU A 293 -30.53 -22.58 31.64
C GLU A 293 -30.29 -21.09 31.50
N SER A 294 -29.56 -20.72 30.48
CA SER A 294 -30.11 -19.82 29.44
C SER A 294 -29.15 -19.69 28.26
N ALA A 295 -29.59 -20.10 27.09
CA ALA A 295 -29.03 -19.68 25.82
C ALA A 295 -29.09 -18.14 25.77
N VAL A 296 -27.96 -17.48 25.75
CA VAL A 296 -27.88 -16.01 25.64
C VAL A 296 -28.17 -15.61 24.19
N PRO A 297 -29.24 -14.83 23.93
CA PRO A 297 -29.53 -14.34 22.59
C PRO A 297 -28.38 -13.45 22.07
N SER A 298 -28.09 -13.54 20.79
CA SER A 298 -27.02 -12.81 20.08
C SER A 298 -27.02 -11.28 20.26
N SER A 299 -28.15 -10.69 20.67
CA SER A 299 -28.27 -9.25 20.94
C SER A 299 -27.62 -8.78 22.27
N LYS A 300 -27.33 -9.69 23.23
CA LYS A 300 -26.66 -9.36 24.51
C LYS A 300 -25.11 -9.45 24.44
N LEU A 301 -24.53 -9.96 23.36
CA LEU A 301 -23.08 -10.04 23.19
C LEU A 301 -22.41 -8.67 22.96
N GLN A 302 -23.16 -7.69 22.45
CA GLN A 302 -22.64 -6.31 22.27
C GLN A 302 -22.55 -5.53 23.58
N GLU A 303 -23.45 -5.78 24.56
CA GLU A 303 -23.42 -5.14 25.88
C GLU A 303 -22.35 -5.73 26.81
N ALA A 304 -21.94 -6.98 26.58
CA ALA A 304 -20.87 -7.63 27.33
C ALA A 304 -19.48 -7.03 27.11
N ASP A 305 -19.19 -6.52 25.91
CA ASP A 305 -17.90 -5.89 25.57
C ASP A 305 -17.67 -4.55 26.31
N GLU A 306 -18.74 -3.79 26.64
CA GLU A 306 -18.61 -2.57 27.45
C GLU A 306 -18.52 -2.86 28.95
N ALA A 307 -19.15 -3.94 29.43
CA ALA A 307 -19.08 -4.34 30.81
C ALA A 307 -17.74 -4.94 31.24
N VAL A 308 -17.02 -5.58 30.30
CA VAL A 308 -15.68 -6.16 30.52
C VAL A 308 -14.62 -5.07 30.72
N LYS A 309 -14.79 -3.88 30.11
CA LYS A 309 -13.86 -2.74 30.29
C LYS A 309 -13.76 -2.20 31.72
N LYS A 310 -14.65 -2.58 32.62
CA LYS A 310 -14.69 -2.11 34.01
C LYS A 310 -14.34 -3.17 35.08
N ARG A 311 -14.01 -4.40 34.68
CA ARG A 311 -13.67 -5.46 35.66
C ARG A 311 -12.17 -5.53 35.89
N LYS A 312 -11.71 -5.26 37.12
CA LYS A 312 -10.41 -5.74 37.64
C LYS A 312 -10.41 -7.26 37.49
N GLY A 313 -9.30 -7.82 37.01
CA GLY A 313 -9.16 -9.25 36.70
C GLY A 313 -9.75 -10.15 37.82
N PRO A 314 -10.32 -11.30 37.47
CA PRO A 314 -10.98 -12.15 38.41
C PRO A 314 -10.03 -12.62 39.50
N LYS A 315 -10.45 -12.46 40.78
CA LYS A 315 -9.80 -13.15 41.88
C LYS A 315 -9.95 -14.66 41.64
N ARG A 316 -8.83 -15.38 41.72
CA ARG A 316 -8.78 -16.84 41.62
C ARG A 316 -9.81 -17.46 42.53
N ALA A 317 -10.82 -18.11 41.97
CA ALA A 317 -11.72 -18.98 42.66
C ALA A 317 -11.70 -20.36 42.01
N GLY A 318 -11.22 -21.36 42.75
CA GLY A 318 -11.41 -22.78 42.49
C GLY A 318 -10.37 -23.42 41.55
N ASN A 319 -9.95 -24.62 41.83
CA ASN A 319 -9.05 -25.53 41.11
C ASN A 319 -9.58 -25.96 39.73
N ASN A 320 -9.79 -25.03 38.79
CA ASN A 320 -9.96 -25.35 37.37
C ASN A 320 -8.64 -25.07 36.67
N GLU A 321 -7.89 -26.11 36.34
CA GLU A 321 -6.62 -25.99 35.62
C GLU A 321 -6.87 -25.31 34.29
N SER A 322 -6.28 -24.11 34.11
CA SER A 322 -6.27 -23.41 32.83
C SER A 322 -5.46 -24.23 31.84
N VAL A 323 -5.92 -24.32 30.59
CA VAL A 323 -5.18 -24.97 29.52
C VAL A 323 -3.88 -24.19 29.27
N VAL A 324 -2.75 -24.86 29.44
CA VAL A 324 -1.44 -24.26 29.16
C VAL A 324 -1.10 -24.48 27.69
N VAL A 325 -0.69 -23.42 27.02
CA VAL A 325 -0.25 -23.45 25.60
C VAL A 325 1.04 -22.65 25.43
N ALA A 326 2.00 -23.20 24.70
CA ALA A 326 3.28 -22.55 24.46
C ALA A 326 3.25 -21.57 23.29
N ASN A 327 2.33 -21.76 22.34
CA ASN A 327 2.19 -20.96 21.12
C ASN A 327 0.76 -21.00 20.59
N GLU A 328 0.45 -20.13 19.60
CA GLU A 328 -0.90 -20.08 19.02
C GLU A 328 -1.31 -21.38 18.31
N ALA A 329 -0.39 -22.15 17.73
CA ALA A 329 -0.74 -23.41 17.09
C ALA A 329 -1.29 -24.42 18.11
N GLU A 330 -0.76 -24.43 19.33
CA GLU A 330 -1.31 -25.23 20.43
C GLU A 330 -2.68 -24.72 20.91
N LEU A 331 -2.90 -23.40 20.93
CA LEU A 331 -4.20 -22.82 21.22
C LEU A 331 -5.25 -23.29 20.19
N PHE A 332 -4.95 -23.18 18.89
CA PHE A 332 -5.85 -23.68 17.83
C PHE A 332 -6.09 -25.18 17.97
N LYS A 333 -5.04 -25.97 18.22
CA LYS A 333 -5.15 -27.43 18.44
C LYS A 333 -6.03 -27.77 19.65
N ALA A 334 -5.92 -27.04 20.77
CA ALA A 334 -6.78 -27.22 21.95
C ALA A 334 -8.27 -26.99 21.62
N LEU A 335 -8.55 -26.13 20.63
CA LEU A 335 -9.90 -25.89 20.12
C LEU A 335 -10.28 -26.82 18.95
N GLY A 336 -9.42 -27.82 18.62
CA GLY A 336 -9.64 -28.78 17.54
C GLY A 336 -9.58 -28.16 16.15
N LEU A 337 -8.68 -27.20 15.95
CA LEU A 337 -8.48 -26.47 14.70
C LEU A 337 -7.04 -26.61 14.23
N ALA A 338 -6.84 -26.59 12.91
CA ALA A 338 -5.54 -26.28 12.33
C ALA A 338 -5.18 -24.81 12.62
N PHE A 339 -3.88 -24.51 12.68
CA PHE A 339 -3.43 -23.12 12.89
C PHE A 339 -3.87 -22.21 11.77
N VAL A 340 -4.57 -21.14 12.12
CA VAL A 340 -4.98 -20.10 11.16
C VAL A 340 -3.92 -18.99 11.15
N PRO A 341 -3.22 -18.78 10.02
CA PRO A 341 -2.30 -17.65 9.87
C PRO A 341 -3.00 -16.31 10.16
N PRO A 342 -2.30 -15.33 10.77
CA PRO A 342 -2.88 -14.02 11.09
C PRO A 342 -3.58 -13.34 9.93
N GLU A 343 -3.03 -13.44 8.72
CA GLU A 343 -3.55 -12.81 7.50
C GLU A 343 -4.96 -13.30 7.15
N LEU A 344 -5.33 -14.52 7.55
CA LEU A 344 -6.64 -15.11 7.27
C LEU A 344 -7.69 -14.81 8.34
N ARG A 345 -7.33 -14.23 9.48
CA ARG A 345 -8.21 -14.03 10.65
C ARG A 345 -9.17 -12.85 10.46
N GLU A 346 -10.07 -12.92 9.49
CA GLU A 346 -11.03 -11.85 9.18
C GLU A 346 -12.50 -12.28 9.35
N GLY A 347 -12.76 -13.48 9.83
CA GLY A 347 -14.12 -14.00 10.04
C GLY A 347 -14.84 -14.41 8.76
N VAL A 348 -14.08 -14.79 7.70
CA VAL A 348 -14.61 -15.09 6.35
C VAL A 348 -14.56 -16.59 6.03
N GLY A 349 -14.70 -17.46 7.04
CA GLY A 349 -14.75 -18.92 6.88
C GLY A 349 -13.44 -19.63 7.19
N GLU A 350 -12.46 -18.95 7.80
CA GLU A 350 -11.17 -19.55 8.15
C GLU A 350 -11.27 -20.54 9.32
N VAL A 351 -12.22 -20.33 10.25
CA VAL A 351 -12.42 -21.23 11.39
C VAL A 351 -13.01 -22.55 10.93
N GLU A 352 -13.99 -22.52 10.02
CA GLU A 352 -14.59 -23.70 9.41
C GLU A 352 -13.58 -24.46 8.54
N ALA A 353 -12.76 -23.74 7.76
CA ALA A 353 -11.71 -24.34 6.95
C ALA A 353 -10.62 -24.98 7.83
N ALA A 354 -10.28 -24.35 8.96
CA ALA A 354 -9.33 -24.89 9.93
C ALA A 354 -9.85 -26.18 10.61
N GLU A 355 -11.14 -26.22 10.89
CA GLU A 355 -11.80 -27.42 11.44
C GLU A 355 -11.75 -28.62 10.48
N LYS A 356 -11.97 -28.35 9.18
CA LYS A 356 -11.98 -29.38 8.14
C LYS A 356 -10.58 -29.73 7.60
N GLY A 357 -9.54 -28.99 7.99
CA GLY A 357 -8.20 -29.14 7.43
C GLY A 357 -8.08 -28.64 5.98
N GLU A 358 -8.93 -27.70 5.58
CA GLU A 358 -9.03 -27.15 4.22
C GLU A 358 -8.28 -25.82 4.03
N LEU A 359 -7.54 -25.36 5.04
CA LEU A 359 -6.73 -24.14 4.90
C LEU A 359 -5.68 -24.32 3.79
N PRO A 360 -5.53 -23.33 2.88
CA PRO A 360 -4.56 -23.43 1.81
C PRO A 360 -3.13 -23.27 2.34
N ARG A 361 -2.15 -23.89 1.66
CA ARG A 361 -0.76 -23.48 1.77
C ARG A 361 -0.60 -22.15 1.04
N LEU A 362 -0.51 -21.08 1.80
CA LEU A 362 -0.43 -19.73 1.26
C LEU A 362 0.89 -19.49 0.52
N VAL A 363 0.84 -18.66 -0.53
CA VAL A 363 2.04 -18.18 -1.23
C VAL A 363 2.99 -17.44 -0.27
N GLU A 364 4.29 -17.57 -0.50
CA GLU A 364 5.35 -16.95 0.28
C GLU A 364 6.28 -16.11 -0.60
N MET A 365 7.02 -15.17 0.00
CA MET A 365 8.02 -14.35 -0.71
C MET A 365 9.04 -15.20 -1.46
N THR A 366 9.45 -16.31 -0.88
CA THR A 366 10.41 -17.27 -1.45
C THR A 366 9.88 -18.05 -2.64
N ASP A 367 8.56 -18.03 -2.87
CA ASP A 367 7.96 -18.64 -4.06
C ASP A 367 8.11 -17.79 -5.32
N LEU A 368 8.30 -16.46 -5.18
CA LEU A 368 8.43 -15.55 -6.33
C LEU A 368 9.72 -15.84 -7.12
N ARG A 369 9.60 -15.85 -8.45
CA ARG A 369 10.70 -16.07 -9.39
C ARG A 369 11.00 -14.86 -10.26
N GLY A 370 10.16 -13.84 -10.22
CA GLY A 370 10.30 -12.61 -10.99
C GLY A 370 9.07 -11.73 -10.89
N THR A 371 9.00 -10.71 -11.73
CA THR A 371 7.88 -9.75 -11.78
C THR A 371 7.70 -9.19 -13.18
N PHE A 372 6.57 -8.46 -13.43
CA PHE A 372 6.23 -8.00 -14.78
C PHE A 372 5.94 -6.50 -14.90
N HIS A 373 5.45 -5.81 -13.93
CA HIS A 373 5.05 -4.40 -14.03
C HIS A 373 6.11 -3.51 -13.41
N CYS A 374 7.08 -3.08 -14.22
CA CYS A 374 8.16 -2.20 -13.78
C CYS A 374 8.49 -1.20 -14.87
N HIS A 375 8.78 0.04 -14.48
CA HIS A 375 9.08 1.18 -15.31
C HIS A 375 10.58 1.51 -15.31
N THR A 376 11.03 2.16 -16.38
CA THR A 376 12.42 2.59 -16.54
C THR A 376 12.48 4.08 -16.90
N THR A 377 13.70 4.63 -17.01
CA THR A 377 13.89 6.00 -17.51
C THR A 377 13.40 6.18 -18.96
N ALA A 378 12.97 5.10 -19.62
CA ALA A 378 12.32 5.21 -20.93
C ALA A 378 10.94 5.88 -20.80
N SER A 379 10.18 5.68 -19.73
CA SER A 379 8.97 6.46 -19.42
C SER A 379 9.20 7.37 -18.21
N ASP A 380 8.64 7.06 -17.07
CA ASP A 380 8.68 7.86 -15.83
C ASP A 380 9.42 7.18 -14.67
N GLY A 381 9.99 6.01 -14.90
CA GLY A 381 10.88 5.37 -13.94
C GLY A 381 12.15 6.21 -13.69
N ARG A 382 12.77 6.00 -12.54
CA ARG A 382 13.95 6.76 -12.06
C ARG A 382 15.28 6.06 -12.37
N ASN A 383 15.24 4.78 -12.69
CA ASN A 383 16.44 3.98 -12.98
C ASN A 383 16.42 3.46 -14.42
N THR A 384 17.62 3.26 -14.96
CA THR A 384 17.80 2.68 -16.30
C THR A 384 17.38 1.21 -16.31
N LEU A 385 17.12 0.67 -17.51
CA LEU A 385 16.86 -0.75 -17.70
C LEU A 385 17.89 -1.64 -17.00
N LYS A 386 19.18 -1.34 -17.17
CA LYS A 386 20.27 -2.13 -16.57
C LYS A 386 20.29 -2.09 -15.06
N GLU A 387 20.04 -0.94 -14.45
CA GLU A 387 19.96 -0.80 -12.99
C GLU A 387 18.78 -1.59 -12.42
N MET A 388 17.61 -1.51 -13.07
CA MET A 388 16.43 -2.27 -12.66
C MET A 388 16.67 -3.79 -12.75
N VAL A 389 17.28 -4.26 -13.83
CA VAL A 389 17.62 -5.68 -14.00
C VAL A 389 18.67 -6.15 -13.00
N ALA A 390 19.70 -5.33 -12.72
CA ALA A 390 20.69 -5.64 -11.69
C ALA A 390 20.07 -5.77 -10.30
N ALA A 391 19.12 -4.90 -9.96
CA ALA A 391 18.40 -4.99 -8.70
C ALA A 391 17.49 -6.24 -8.62
N ALA A 392 16.83 -6.61 -9.72
CA ALA A 392 16.05 -7.84 -9.81
C ALA A 392 16.94 -9.09 -9.66
N GLU A 393 18.13 -9.11 -10.27
CA GLU A 393 19.11 -10.19 -10.12
C GLU A 393 19.62 -10.30 -8.69
N ALA A 394 19.86 -9.17 -8.01
CA ALA A 394 20.28 -9.14 -6.60
C ALA A 394 19.20 -9.73 -5.67
N LEU A 395 17.92 -9.64 -6.05
CA LEU A 395 16.79 -10.31 -5.37
C LEU A 395 16.70 -11.81 -5.70
N GLY A 396 17.55 -12.34 -6.59
CA GLY A 396 17.56 -13.74 -7.00
C GLY A 396 16.45 -14.10 -8.00
N TRP A 397 15.87 -13.11 -8.69
CA TRP A 397 14.80 -13.35 -9.65
C TRP A 397 15.34 -13.89 -10.98
N ALA A 398 14.65 -14.92 -11.49
CA ALA A 398 15.00 -15.55 -12.75
C ALA A 398 14.57 -14.72 -13.98
N TYR A 399 13.60 -13.82 -13.79
CA TYR A 399 13.12 -12.93 -14.86
C TYR A 399 12.59 -11.60 -14.33
N PHE A 400 12.60 -10.63 -15.21
CA PHE A 400 12.14 -9.27 -14.98
C PHE A 400 11.37 -8.78 -16.22
N GLY A 401 10.19 -8.21 -16.03
CA GLY A 401 9.38 -7.66 -17.11
C GLY A 401 9.34 -6.14 -17.08
N VAL A 402 9.68 -5.52 -18.20
CA VAL A 402 9.55 -4.07 -18.41
C VAL A 402 8.14 -3.76 -18.90
N ALA A 403 7.52 -2.72 -18.35
CA ALA A 403 6.18 -2.28 -18.71
C ALA A 403 6.05 -0.76 -18.77
N ASP A 404 6.99 -0.10 -19.46
CA ASP A 404 6.94 1.35 -19.64
C ASP A 404 5.62 1.78 -20.31
N HIS A 405 5.13 2.97 -19.94
CA HIS A 405 3.83 3.51 -20.36
C HIS A 405 3.70 3.69 -21.88
N SER A 406 2.50 3.47 -22.41
CA SER A 406 2.16 3.75 -23.81
C SER A 406 1.93 5.24 -24.06
N LYS A 407 1.88 5.62 -25.34
CA LYS A 407 1.94 7.00 -25.82
C LYS A 407 0.87 7.94 -25.27
N SER A 408 -0.33 7.42 -24.91
CA SER A 408 -1.42 8.23 -24.36
C SER A 408 -1.11 8.76 -22.95
N SER A 409 -0.23 8.10 -22.20
CA SER A 409 0.24 8.53 -20.88
C SER A 409 1.32 9.63 -21.00
N VAL A 410 0.94 10.78 -21.56
CA VAL A 410 1.87 11.90 -21.85
C VAL A 410 2.61 12.41 -20.62
N GLN A 411 1.92 12.49 -19.45
CA GLN A 411 2.50 12.92 -18.19
C GLN A 411 3.59 11.96 -17.67
N ALA A 412 3.47 10.67 -18.01
CA ALA A 412 4.46 9.63 -17.70
C ALA A 412 5.50 9.48 -18.83
N LYS A 413 5.59 10.41 -19.77
CA LYS A 413 6.50 10.35 -20.94
C LYS A 413 6.30 9.08 -21.77
N GLY A 414 5.08 8.57 -21.88
CA GLY A 414 4.74 7.33 -22.56
C GLY A 414 5.43 7.20 -23.92
N LEU A 415 5.77 5.97 -24.28
CA LEU A 415 6.62 5.68 -25.44
C LEU A 415 5.85 5.86 -26.75
N THR A 416 6.45 6.56 -27.71
CA THR A 416 6.01 6.48 -29.11
C THR A 416 6.34 5.09 -29.68
N GLU A 417 5.73 4.74 -30.81
CA GLU A 417 5.99 3.45 -31.49
C GLU A 417 7.50 3.25 -31.75
N GLU A 418 8.19 4.31 -32.18
CA GLU A 418 9.63 4.28 -32.45
C GLU A 418 10.43 4.02 -31.18
N ARG A 419 10.10 4.70 -30.08
CA ARG A 419 10.78 4.51 -28.79
C ARG A 419 10.56 3.12 -28.23
N LEU A 420 9.35 2.57 -28.37
CA LEU A 420 9.04 1.21 -27.94
C LEU A 420 9.83 0.18 -28.77
N LEU A 421 9.90 0.33 -30.09
CA LEU A 421 10.72 -0.55 -30.95
C LEU A 421 12.20 -0.50 -30.57
N LYS A 422 12.73 0.67 -30.25
CA LYS A 422 14.11 0.83 -29.76
C LYS A 422 14.30 0.07 -28.43
N GLN A 423 13.37 0.19 -27.50
CA GLN A 423 13.44 -0.52 -26.21
C GLN A 423 13.39 -2.04 -26.40
N ILE A 424 12.53 -2.56 -27.27
CA ILE A 424 12.48 -3.99 -27.61
C ILE A 424 13.84 -4.47 -28.10
N ALA A 425 14.49 -3.70 -28.99
CA ALA A 425 15.82 -4.03 -29.51
C ALA A 425 16.89 -3.98 -28.41
N GLU A 426 16.83 -3.00 -27.50
CA GLU A 426 17.73 -2.89 -26.36
C GLU A 426 17.60 -4.09 -25.41
N ILE A 427 16.37 -4.51 -25.09
CA ILE A 427 16.10 -5.69 -24.26
C ILE A 427 16.63 -6.96 -24.94
N ALA A 428 16.40 -7.13 -26.24
CA ALA A 428 16.92 -8.28 -26.98
C ALA A 428 18.45 -8.33 -26.95
N ALA A 429 19.11 -7.19 -27.16
CA ALA A 429 20.58 -7.07 -27.09
C ALA A 429 21.10 -7.36 -25.67
N LEU A 430 20.40 -6.88 -24.63
CA LEU A 430 20.76 -7.13 -23.23
C LEU A 430 20.70 -8.64 -22.90
N ASN A 431 19.60 -9.31 -23.28
CA ASN A 431 19.45 -10.75 -23.10
C ASN A 431 20.53 -11.55 -23.88
N ALA A 432 20.87 -11.13 -25.10
CA ALA A 432 21.89 -11.78 -25.93
C ALA A 432 23.33 -11.57 -25.41
N SER A 433 23.57 -10.49 -24.69
CA SER A 433 24.90 -10.17 -24.14
C SER A 433 25.35 -11.13 -23.02
N GLY A 434 24.41 -11.80 -22.34
CA GLY A 434 24.69 -12.62 -21.18
C GLY A 434 25.22 -11.84 -19.96
N GLN A 435 25.06 -10.50 -19.95
CA GLN A 435 25.50 -9.64 -18.84
C GLN A 435 24.78 -10.00 -17.53
N PHE A 436 23.51 -10.39 -17.62
CA PHE A 436 22.66 -10.79 -16.48
C PHE A 436 22.18 -12.22 -16.66
N LYS A 437 22.01 -12.93 -15.54
CA LYS A 437 21.33 -14.24 -15.49
C LYS A 437 19.80 -14.07 -15.55
N THR A 438 19.31 -12.96 -15.02
CA THR A 438 17.91 -12.58 -15.05
C THR A 438 17.48 -12.31 -16.49
N HIS A 439 16.48 -13.06 -16.97
CA HIS A 439 15.91 -12.86 -18.30
C HIS A 439 14.96 -11.66 -18.29
N VAL A 440 15.08 -10.76 -19.28
CA VAL A 440 14.23 -9.57 -19.41
C VAL A 440 13.15 -9.82 -20.44
N PHE A 441 11.88 -9.69 -20.04
CA PHE A 441 10.73 -9.71 -20.96
C PHE A 441 10.42 -8.29 -21.44
N SER A 442 10.19 -8.13 -22.74
CA SER A 442 9.71 -6.90 -23.34
C SER A 442 8.20 -6.79 -23.20
N GLY A 443 7.71 -5.77 -22.54
CA GLY A 443 6.29 -5.49 -22.36
C GLY A 443 6.01 -4.00 -22.43
N THR A 444 4.76 -3.66 -22.18
CA THR A 444 4.28 -2.28 -22.02
C THR A 444 3.08 -2.24 -21.09
N GLU A 445 3.00 -1.19 -20.27
CA GLU A 445 1.74 -0.80 -19.67
C GLU A 445 0.95 0.02 -20.69
N CYS A 446 0.03 -0.66 -21.38
CA CYS A 446 -0.75 -0.10 -22.48
C CYS A 446 -2.06 0.51 -21.97
N ASP A 447 -2.27 1.79 -22.26
CA ASP A 447 -3.53 2.45 -21.91
C ASP A 447 -4.72 1.78 -22.57
N ILE A 448 -5.78 1.51 -21.78
CA ILE A 448 -7.10 1.21 -22.28
C ILE A 448 -7.79 2.54 -22.59
N LEU A 449 -7.96 2.85 -23.87
CA LEU A 449 -8.60 4.08 -24.33
C LEU A 449 -10.08 4.17 -23.87
N PRO A 450 -10.71 5.33 -23.87
CA PRO A 450 -12.08 5.50 -23.39
C PRO A 450 -13.12 4.59 -24.07
N ASP A 451 -12.87 4.13 -25.29
CA ASP A 451 -13.69 3.20 -26.06
C ASP A 451 -13.31 1.72 -25.87
N GLY A 452 -12.31 1.42 -25.04
CA GLY A 452 -11.86 0.06 -24.74
C GLY A 452 -10.80 -0.50 -25.69
N ARG A 453 -10.35 0.24 -26.70
CA ARG A 453 -9.21 -0.14 -27.53
C ARG A 453 -7.90 0.02 -26.75
N LEU A 454 -6.88 -0.74 -27.13
CA LEU A 454 -5.51 -0.53 -26.68
C LEU A 454 -4.85 0.63 -27.43
N ASP A 455 -3.89 1.29 -26.79
CA ASP A 455 -3.26 2.51 -27.30
C ASP A 455 -2.29 2.28 -28.47
N TYR A 456 -1.84 1.04 -28.67
CA TYR A 456 -0.99 0.66 -29.81
C TYR A 456 -1.75 -0.24 -30.80
N ASP A 457 -1.27 -0.28 -32.05
CA ASP A 457 -1.80 -1.20 -33.06
C ASP A 457 -1.33 -2.66 -32.84
N ASP A 458 -2.06 -3.59 -33.45
CA ASP A 458 -1.84 -5.03 -33.28
C ASP A 458 -0.45 -5.47 -33.76
N GLY A 459 0.08 -4.82 -34.81
CA GLY A 459 1.38 -5.16 -35.40
C GLY A 459 2.52 -4.81 -34.46
N LEU A 460 2.38 -3.74 -33.68
CA LEU A 460 3.35 -3.35 -32.66
C LEU A 460 3.21 -4.22 -31.41
N LEU A 461 1.98 -4.43 -30.92
CA LEU A 461 1.71 -5.27 -29.75
C LEU A 461 2.19 -6.73 -29.97
N ALA A 462 2.15 -7.24 -31.21
CA ALA A 462 2.64 -8.57 -31.54
C ALA A 462 4.16 -8.74 -31.37
N LYS A 463 4.93 -7.65 -31.30
CA LYS A 463 6.39 -7.68 -31.11
C LYS A 463 6.80 -7.79 -29.65
N LEU A 464 5.88 -7.53 -28.72
CA LEU A 464 6.11 -7.60 -27.28
C LEU A 464 5.95 -9.03 -26.75
N ASP A 465 6.63 -9.34 -25.66
CA ASP A 465 6.43 -10.61 -24.94
C ASP A 465 5.10 -10.65 -24.21
N TYR A 466 4.66 -9.50 -23.67
CA TYR A 466 3.41 -9.36 -22.93
C TYR A 466 2.89 -7.91 -22.93
N VAL A 467 1.62 -7.75 -22.58
CA VAL A 467 0.95 -6.45 -22.46
C VAL A 467 0.18 -6.41 -21.15
N VAL A 468 0.46 -5.39 -20.34
CA VAL A 468 -0.37 -5.01 -19.18
C VAL A 468 -1.33 -3.93 -19.66
N ALA A 469 -2.62 -4.22 -19.69
CA ALA A 469 -3.65 -3.24 -20.08
C ALA A 469 -4.15 -2.49 -18.84
N SER A 470 -4.10 -1.16 -18.85
CA SER A 470 -4.43 -0.33 -17.68
C SER A 470 -5.30 0.87 -18.01
N VAL A 471 -6.11 1.32 -17.06
CA VAL A 471 -6.95 2.53 -17.19
C VAL A 471 -6.28 3.70 -16.50
N HIS A 472 -5.86 4.74 -17.27
CA HIS A 472 -5.24 5.95 -16.72
C HIS A 472 -6.04 7.23 -16.95
N SER A 473 -7.16 7.15 -17.67
CA SER A 473 -7.94 8.32 -18.03
C SER A 473 -9.45 8.07 -17.88
N THR A 474 -10.23 9.16 -17.88
CA THR A 474 -11.71 9.09 -17.94
C THR A 474 -12.32 8.25 -16.81
N PHE A 475 -11.79 8.38 -15.59
CA PHE A 475 -12.23 7.65 -14.38
C PHE A 475 -13.69 7.92 -13.97
N SER A 476 -14.34 8.91 -14.56
CA SER A 476 -15.71 9.33 -14.23
C SER A 476 -16.80 8.63 -15.06
N GLN A 477 -16.44 7.66 -15.91
CA GLN A 477 -17.41 6.82 -16.60
C GLN A 477 -18.33 6.12 -15.60
N ASP A 478 -19.59 5.86 -16.01
CA ASP A 478 -20.50 5.03 -15.22
C ASP A 478 -20.02 3.56 -15.19
N GLU A 479 -20.58 2.78 -14.27
CA GLU A 479 -20.17 1.39 -14.04
C GLU A 479 -20.29 0.51 -15.28
N ALA A 480 -21.40 0.65 -16.03
CA ALA A 480 -21.64 -0.18 -17.21
C ALA A 480 -20.63 0.15 -18.32
N THR A 481 -20.41 1.44 -18.58
CA THR A 481 -19.45 1.92 -19.58
C THR A 481 -18.02 1.54 -19.22
N MET A 482 -17.58 1.74 -17.97
CA MET A 482 -16.24 1.37 -17.52
C MET A 482 -16.03 -0.15 -17.58
N THR A 483 -17.03 -0.94 -17.16
CA THR A 483 -16.96 -2.40 -17.23
C THR A 483 -16.82 -2.89 -18.67
N ALA A 484 -17.65 -2.37 -19.60
CA ALA A 484 -17.58 -2.70 -21.02
C ALA A 484 -16.23 -2.32 -21.65
N ARG A 485 -15.69 -1.13 -21.29
CA ARG A 485 -14.38 -0.65 -21.71
C ARG A 485 -13.27 -1.63 -21.35
N ILE A 486 -13.23 -2.10 -20.09
CA ILE A 486 -12.21 -3.01 -19.60
C ILE A 486 -12.37 -4.41 -20.22
N ILE A 487 -13.61 -4.90 -20.32
CA ILE A 487 -13.89 -6.21 -20.95
C ILE A 487 -13.43 -6.22 -22.41
N ARG A 488 -13.70 -5.16 -23.17
CA ARG A 488 -13.20 -5.04 -24.55
C ARG A 488 -11.69 -5.15 -24.65
N ALA A 489 -10.95 -4.52 -23.72
CA ALA A 489 -9.50 -4.65 -23.68
C ALA A 489 -9.03 -6.06 -23.28
N ILE A 490 -9.76 -6.73 -22.38
CA ILE A 490 -9.50 -8.12 -21.98
C ILE A 490 -9.71 -9.10 -23.16
N GLU A 491 -10.73 -8.86 -23.98
CA GLU A 491 -11.05 -9.68 -25.16
C GLU A 491 -10.02 -9.50 -26.29
N HIS A 492 -9.18 -8.48 -26.20
CA HIS A 492 -8.12 -8.27 -27.18
C HIS A 492 -7.05 -9.38 -27.10
N PRO A 493 -6.70 -10.07 -28.20
CA PRO A 493 -5.82 -11.24 -28.17
C PRO A 493 -4.42 -10.97 -27.61
N ARG A 494 -3.96 -9.73 -27.68
CA ARG A 494 -2.63 -9.32 -27.18
C ARG A 494 -2.61 -8.95 -25.69
N THR A 495 -3.75 -8.75 -25.06
CA THR A 495 -3.81 -8.46 -23.62
C THR A 495 -3.38 -9.70 -22.84
N THR A 496 -2.27 -9.60 -22.11
CA THR A 496 -1.74 -10.67 -21.28
C THR A 496 -2.17 -10.53 -19.83
N MET A 497 -2.12 -9.29 -19.33
CA MET A 497 -2.44 -8.93 -17.95
C MET A 497 -3.35 -7.71 -17.91
N LEU A 498 -4.23 -7.65 -16.92
CA LEU A 498 -4.97 -6.45 -16.55
C LEU A 498 -4.29 -5.83 -15.33
N GLY A 499 -3.80 -4.60 -15.46
CA GLY A 499 -3.16 -3.83 -14.40
C GLY A 499 -4.20 -3.16 -13.49
N HIS A 500 -3.86 -2.93 -12.24
CA HIS A 500 -4.60 -2.20 -11.18
C HIS A 500 -6.09 -1.96 -11.47
N LEU A 501 -6.87 -3.07 -11.51
CA LEU A 501 -8.24 -3.20 -12.01
C LEU A 501 -9.19 -2.10 -11.58
N THR A 502 -9.10 -1.60 -10.34
CA THR A 502 -10.05 -0.61 -9.79
C THR A 502 -9.52 0.83 -9.84
N GLY A 503 -8.25 1.01 -10.15
CA GLY A 503 -7.58 2.30 -10.20
C GLY A 503 -7.59 3.06 -8.87
N ARG A 504 -7.83 2.38 -7.74
CA ARG A 504 -7.81 2.99 -6.41
C ARG A 504 -6.41 3.50 -6.04
N ILE A 505 -6.38 4.50 -5.15
CA ILE A 505 -5.17 4.91 -4.43
C ILE A 505 -5.54 5.02 -2.96
N LEU A 506 -5.01 4.12 -2.15
CA LEU A 506 -5.30 4.03 -0.72
C LEU A 506 -5.08 5.39 -0.03
N LEU A 507 -5.99 5.77 0.83
CA LEU A 507 -6.00 7.03 1.57
C LEU A 507 -6.04 8.30 0.70
N ARG A 508 -6.24 8.17 -0.65
CA ARG A 508 -6.22 9.31 -1.58
C ARG A 508 -7.35 9.29 -2.61
N ARG A 509 -7.66 8.14 -3.20
CA ARG A 509 -8.66 8.04 -4.29
C ARG A 509 -9.41 6.73 -4.21
N GLU A 510 -10.73 6.84 -4.12
CA GLU A 510 -11.63 5.68 -4.20
C GLU A 510 -11.52 4.97 -5.57
N PRO A 511 -11.85 3.67 -5.62
CA PRO A 511 -12.00 2.95 -6.89
C PRO A 511 -12.95 3.68 -7.83
N TYR A 512 -12.69 3.65 -9.14
CA TYR A 512 -13.72 4.02 -10.10
C TYR A 512 -14.85 2.96 -10.11
N LYS A 513 -16.02 3.34 -10.60
CA LYS A 513 -17.18 2.45 -10.66
C LYS A 513 -16.93 1.37 -11.72
N VAL A 514 -16.88 0.12 -11.30
CA VAL A 514 -16.69 -1.05 -12.18
C VAL A 514 -17.33 -2.29 -11.56
N ASP A 515 -17.95 -3.13 -12.36
CA ASP A 515 -18.39 -4.47 -11.95
C ASP A 515 -17.20 -5.44 -12.01
N ALA A 516 -16.46 -5.47 -10.90
CA ALA A 516 -15.26 -6.31 -10.78
C ALA A 516 -15.56 -7.80 -11.03
N ARG A 517 -16.78 -8.29 -10.74
CA ARG A 517 -17.15 -9.70 -10.98
C ARG A 517 -17.19 -10.00 -12.47
N LYS A 518 -17.84 -9.15 -13.27
CA LYS A 518 -17.90 -9.32 -14.73
C LYS A 518 -16.51 -9.22 -15.35
N VAL A 519 -15.66 -8.32 -14.86
CA VAL A 519 -14.27 -8.18 -15.32
C VAL A 519 -13.47 -9.44 -15.01
N ILE A 520 -13.59 -9.99 -13.79
CA ILE A 520 -12.95 -11.25 -13.39
C ILE A 520 -13.43 -12.40 -14.28
N ASP A 521 -14.74 -12.54 -14.50
CA ASP A 521 -15.31 -13.61 -15.33
C ASP A 521 -14.81 -13.50 -16.80
N ALA A 522 -14.71 -12.28 -17.33
CA ALA A 522 -14.13 -12.04 -18.66
C ALA A 522 -12.62 -12.35 -18.70
N ALA A 523 -11.86 -12.02 -17.68
CA ALA A 523 -10.44 -12.35 -17.57
C ALA A 523 -10.21 -13.87 -17.57
N ILE A 524 -11.01 -14.61 -16.80
CA ILE A 524 -10.96 -16.08 -16.77
C ILE A 524 -11.28 -16.64 -18.15
N ALA A 525 -12.37 -16.19 -18.78
CA ALA A 525 -12.82 -16.69 -20.10
C ALA A 525 -11.78 -16.46 -21.20
N ASN A 526 -11.03 -15.36 -21.13
CA ASN A 526 -10.00 -15.00 -22.11
C ASN A 526 -8.58 -15.41 -21.68
N GLY A 527 -8.40 -16.07 -20.52
CA GLY A 527 -7.08 -16.44 -19.99
C GLY A 527 -6.19 -15.22 -19.69
N VAL A 528 -6.76 -14.07 -19.36
CA VAL A 528 -6.01 -12.88 -18.97
C VAL A 528 -5.69 -12.94 -17.48
N ILE A 529 -4.43 -12.67 -17.14
CA ILE A 529 -3.96 -12.61 -15.76
C ILE A 529 -4.43 -11.27 -15.15
N VAL A 530 -4.95 -11.29 -13.92
CA VAL A 530 -5.24 -10.04 -13.20
C VAL A 530 -4.11 -9.74 -12.23
N GLU A 531 -3.62 -8.54 -12.27
CA GLU A 531 -2.54 -8.08 -11.42
C GLU A 531 -2.97 -7.93 -9.96
N ILE A 532 -2.15 -8.43 -9.04
CA ILE A 532 -2.08 -7.92 -7.67
C ILE A 532 -1.06 -6.78 -7.72
N ASN A 533 -1.52 -5.56 -7.96
CA ASN A 533 -0.63 -4.41 -7.91
C ASN A 533 -0.12 -4.22 -6.48
N ALA A 534 1.16 -4.45 -6.30
CA ALA A 534 1.80 -4.48 -4.98
C ALA A 534 2.28 -3.10 -4.50
N SER A 535 2.11 -2.05 -5.32
CA SER A 535 2.38 -0.68 -4.86
C SER A 535 1.61 -0.40 -3.58
N PRO A 536 2.27 0.01 -2.48
CA PRO A 536 1.63 0.22 -1.19
C PRO A 536 0.49 1.22 -1.21
N TRP A 537 0.51 2.13 -2.19
CA TRP A 537 -0.57 3.10 -2.39
C TRP A 537 -1.76 2.52 -3.15
N ARG A 538 -1.63 1.37 -3.81
CA ARG A 538 -2.71 0.74 -4.60
C ARG A 538 -3.25 -0.52 -3.93
N LEU A 539 -2.41 -1.56 -3.80
CA LEU A 539 -2.78 -2.92 -3.40
C LEU A 539 -4.08 -3.37 -4.10
N ASP A 540 -4.12 -3.16 -5.41
CA ASP A 540 -5.29 -3.31 -6.27
C ASP A 540 -5.26 -4.69 -6.97
N MET A 541 -6.31 -5.45 -6.93
CA MET A 541 -7.61 -5.17 -6.31
C MET A 541 -7.65 -5.58 -4.82
N GLU A 542 -8.73 -5.16 -4.12
CA GLU A 542 -8.92 -5.45 -2.70
C GLU A 542 -8.87 -6.97 -2.40
N TRP A 543 -8.21 -7.36 -1.32
CA TRP A 543 -7.97 -8.75 -0.94
C TRP A 543 -9.25 -9.62 -0.91
N LYS A 544 -10.41 -9.07 -0.60
CA LYS A 544 -11.70 -9.76 -0.50
C LYS A 544 -12.15 -10.45 -1.80
N HIS A 545 -11.68 -9.97 -2.94
CA HIS A 545 -12.07 -10.51 -4.23
C HIS A 545 -11.28 -11.75 -4.62
N TRP A 546 -10.06 -11.93 -4.13
CA TRP A 546 -9.10 -12.90 -4.63
C TRP A 546 -9.51 -14.35 -4.39
N ARG A 547 -9.99 -14.71 -3.18
CA ARG A 547 -10.38 -16.09 -2.87
C ARG A 547 -11.38 -16.64 -3.89
N LYS A 548 -12.50 -15.92 -4.07
CA LYS A 548 -13.57 -16.36 -5.01
C LYS A 548 -13.11 -16.33 -6.46
N ALA A 549 -12.28 -15.37 -6.84
CA ALA A 549 -11.72 -15.27 -8.17
C ALA A 549 -10.79 -16.46 -8.47
N ALA A 550 -9.92 -16.82 -7.54
CA ALA A 550 -9.00 -17.95 -7.66
C ALA A 550 -9.71 -19.29 -7.63
N GLU A 551 -10.78 -19.45 -6.84
CA GLU A 551 -11.66 -20.64 -6.86
C GLU A 551 -12.34 -20.84 -8.21
N LYS A 552 -12.63 -19.76 -8.96
CA LYS A 552 -13.15 -19.80 -10.34
C LYS A 552 -12.06 -20.04 -11.40
N GLY A 553 -10.79 -20.08 -11.02
CA GLY A 553 -9.67 -20.33 -11.93
C GLY A 553 -8.92 -19.07 -12.40
N LEU A 554 -9.16 -17.89 -11.80
CA LEU A 554 -8.38 -16.69 -12.12
C LEU A 554 -6.90 -16.92 -11.76
N LEU A 555 -6.02 -16.59 -12.69
CA LEU A 555 -4.59 -16.50 -12.46
C LEU A 555 -4.20 -15.06 -12.11
N SER A 556 -3.43 -14.87 -11.05
CA SER A 556 -2.93 -13.56 -10.62
C SER A 556 -1.42 -13.41 -10.91
N SER A 557 -0.91 -12.19 -10.88
CA SER A 557 0.52 -11.89 -10.87
C SER A 557 0.80 -10.78 -9.85
N ILE A 558 1.78 -10.98 -8.98
CA ILE A 558 2.19 -9.99 -7.98
C ILE A 558 3.23 -9.06 -8.62
N ASN A 559 2.85 -7.83 -8.92
CA ASN A 559 3.70 -6.88 -9.60
C ASN A 559 3.86 -5.59 -8.77
N PRO A 560 5.08 -5.06 -8.62
CA PRO A 560 5.34 -3.92 -7.74
C PRO A 560 4.87 -2.58 -8.31
N ASP A 561 4.68 -2.46 -9.63
CA ASP A 561 4.47 -1.19 -10.32
C ASP A 561 5.63 -0.22 -9.99
N ALA A 562 6.86 -0.78 -10.06
CA ALA A 562 8.07 -0.15 -9.58
C ALA A 562 8.61 0.88 -10.56
N HIS A 563 8.90 2.08 -10.06
CA HIS A 563 9.51 3.19 -10.80
C HIS A 563 10.97 3.44 -10.38
N GLU A 564 11.44 2.74 -9.34
CA GLU A 564 12.84 2.73 -8.94
C GLU A 564 13.25 1.38 -8.33
N THR A 565 14.55 1.15 -8.23
CA THR A 565 15.10 -0.14 -7.77
C THR A 565 14.60 -0.55 -6.37
N GLY A 566 14.45 0.42 -5.45
CA GLY A 566 13.96 0.19 -4.10
C GLY A 566 12.51 -0.29 -4.04
N GLU A 567 11.71 0.10 -5.03
CA GLU A 567 10.29 -0.25 -5.11
C GLU A 567 10.03 -1.71 -5.55
N LEU A 568 11.05 -2.42 -6.03
CA LEU A 568 10.95 -3.87 -6.26
C LEU A 568 10.57 -4.62 -4.98
N ALA A 569 10.92 -4.08 -3.82
CA ALA A 569 10.55 -4.62 -2.51
C ALA A 569 9.03 -4.56 -2.23
N TYR A 570 8.25 -3.76 -2.96
CA TYR A 570 6.80 -3.66 -2.82
C TYR A 570 6.07 -5.00 -3.03
N VAL A 571 6.68 -5.95 -3.75
CA VAL A 571 6.12 -7.30 -3.89
C VAL A 571 5.77 -7.94 -2.55
N ARG A 572 6.45 -7.53 -1.45
CA ARG A 572 6.11 -7.98 -0.08
C ARG A 572 4.68 -7.61 0.30
N SER A 573 4.24 -6.39 -0.02
CA SER A 573 2.86 -5.94 0.21
C SER A 573 1.86 -6.72 -0.65
N GLY A 574 2.23 -7.02 -1.90
CA GLY A 574 1.43 -7.86 -2.79
C GLY A 574 1.30 -9.31 -2.30
N VAL A 575 2.38 -9.89 -1.74
CA VAL A 575 2.33 -11.21 -1.10
C VAL A 575 1.38 -11.20 0.10
N ASN A 576 1.37 -10.13 0.93
CA ASN A 576 0.41 -10.01 2.03
C ASN A 576 -1.04 -10.01 1.51
N VAL A 577 -1.33 -9.26 0.43
CA VAL A 577 -2.66 -9.25 -0.21
C VAL A 577 -3.02 -10.63 -0.74
N ALA A 578 -2.09 -11.33 -1.41
CA ALA A 578 -2.30 -12.67 -1.92
C ALA A 578 -2.59 -13.68 -0.80
N ARG A 579 -1.81 -13.64 0.30
CA ARG A 579 -2.01 -14.48 1.49
C ARG A 579 -3.37 -14.21 2.14
N LYS A 580 -3.70 -12.92 2.31
CA LYS A 580 -5.00 -12.49 2.83
C LYS A 580 -6.16 -12.91 1.92
N GLY A 581 -5.91 -12.94 0.62
CA GLY A 581 -6.82 -13.44 -0.41
C GLY A 581 -6.85 -14.96 -0.57
N TRP A 582 -6.22 -15.75 0.34
CA TRP A 582 -6.19 -17.21 0.35
C TRP A 582 -5.43 -17.86 -0.81
N LEU A 583 -4.57 -17.11 -1.51
CA LEU A 583 -3.91 -17.61 -2.70
C LEU A 583 -2.79 -18.60 -2.38
N ARG A 584 -2.77 -19.68 -3.17
CA ARG A 584 -1.67 -20.64 -3.24
C ARG A 584 -0.67 -20.18 -4.32
N LYS A 585 0.56 -20.68 -4.27
CA LYS A 585 1.57 -20.34 -5.28
C LYS A 585 1.14 -20.69 -6.71
N GLU A 586 0.38 -21.79 -6.90
CA GLU A 586 -0.07 -22.22 -8.23
C GLU A 586 -1.04 -21.22 -8.89
N GLN A 587 -1.69 -20.37 -8.10
CA GLN A 587 -2.62 -19.32 -8.51
C GLN A 587 -1.94 -17.98 -8.78
N VAL A 588 -0.61 -17.91 -8.53
CA VAL A 588 0.22 -16.72 -8.75
C VAL A 588 1.21 -17.00 -9.88
N PHE A 589 1.07 -16.29 -11.00
CA PHE A 589 1.80 -16.56 -12.24
C PHE A 589 3.32 -16.44 -12.07
N ASN A 590 3.77 -15.44 -11.36
CA ASN A 590 5.20 -15.14 -11.18
C ASN A 590 5.88 -15.94 -10.04
N THR A 591 5.25 -17.01 -9.58
CA THR A 591 5.91 -18.11 -8.84
C THR A 591 6.44 -19.22 -9.76
N ARG A 592 6.09 -19.17 -11.06
CA ARG A 592 6.52 -20.16 -12.05
C ARG A 592 7.96 -19.93 -12.47
N GLU A 593 8.65 -21.02 -12.81
CA GLU A 593 9.98 -20.97 -13.38
C GLU A 593 9.97 -20.31 -14.77
N LEU A 594 11.12 -19.78 -15.22
CA LEU A 594 11.28 -19.07 -16.49
C LEU A 594 10.75 -19.84 -17.71
N GLY A 595 11.01 -21.16 -17.79
CA GLY A 595 10.56 -21.98 -18.92
C GLY A 595 9.03 -21.98 -19.10
N PRO A 596 8.26 -22.37 -18.08
CA PRO A 596 6.80 -22.29 -18.07
C PRO A 596 6.25 -20.89 -18.35
N VAL A 597 6.91 -19.81 -17.84
CA VAL A 597 6.50 -18.44 -18.13
C VAL A 597 6.66 -18.12 -19.62
N ARG A 598 7.83 -18.42 -20.21
CA ARG A 598 8.08 -18.23 -21.65
C ARG A 598 7.05 -18.97 -22.51
N GLU A 599 6.75 -20.21 -22.16
CA GLU A 599 5.77 -21.02 -22.90
C GLU A 599 4.37 -20.41 -22.84
N TYR A 600 3.94 -19.95 -21.66
CA TYR A 600 2.64 -19.30 -21.48
C TYR A 600 2.54 -18.01 -22.32
N LEU A 601 3.53 -17.12 -22.21
CA LEU A 601 3.57 -15.86 -22.95
C LEU A 601 3.61 -16.12 -24.48
N ARG A 602 4.40 -17.10 -24.94
CA ARG A 602 4.44 -17.47 -26.35
C ARG A 602 3.07 -17.96 -26.87
N LYS A 603 2.37 -18.81 -26.12
CA LYS A 603 1.02 -19.28 -26.48
C LYS A 603 0.00 -18.15 -26.57
N ARG A 604 0.16 -17.12 -25.77
CA ARG A 604 -0.71 -15.92 -25.81
C ARG A 604 -0.44 -15.02 -27.02
N ARG A 605 0.75 -15.09 -27.58
CA ARG A 605 1.13 -14.27 -28.77
C ARG A 605 0.55 -14.85 -30.08
N GLY A 606 0.17 -16.11 -30.14
CA GLY A 606 -0.35 -16.81 -31.32
C GLY A 606 0.74 -17.47 -32.11
#